data_411ec63f4cd75d26d46c621652519ad8
#
_entry.id   411ec63f4cd75d26d46c621652519ad8
#
_cell.length_a   1.000
_cell.length_b   1.000
_cell.length_c   1.000
_cell.angle_alpha   90.00
_cell.angle_beta   90.00
_cell.angle_gamma   90.00
#
_symmetry.space_group_name_H-M   'P 1'
#
loop_
_entity.id
_entity.type
_entity.pdbx_description
1 polymer ?
#
loop_
_entity_poly.entity_id
_entity_poly.type
_entity_poly.pdbx_seq_one_letter_code
_entity_poly.pdbx_strand_id
1 'polypeptide(L)'
;MERLRRTMMFVPGANAAMLRDAPLYGADSIMFDLEDAVSLKEKDSARVLVHSALKTFDYGNIEIVVRINALDAGGAEDIEAMVLAGVDVIRLPKTETAQDIIDVEAVITEVEQQNDIPVGTTKMMAAIESAEGVLNAPAIAKSSTRLIGIALGAEDYVTNMKTRRHPDGQELFFARSMILHAARAAGIAAIDTVYSDVDNT
;
A
#
# COMPACT_ATOMS: atom_id res chain seq x y z
N MET A 1 6.42 -18.75 -8.67
CA MET A 1 6.07 -19.13 -7.28
C MET A 1 5.42 -17.92 -6.66
N GLU A 2 4.26 -18.05 -6.04
CA GLU A 2 3.59 -16.92 -5.40
C GLU A 2 4.45 -16.41 -4.21
N ARG A 3 4.64 -15.09 -4.10
CA ARG A 3 5.44 -14.51 -3.00
C ARG A 3 4.65 -14.64 -1.70
N LEU A 4 5.28 -15.19 -0.66
CA LEU A 4 4.70 -15.17 0.69
C LEU A 4 4.90 -13.77 1.31
N ARG A 5 3.83 -13.21 1.86
CA ARG A 5 3.82 -11.94 2.59
C ARG A 5 3.30 -12.17 4.00
N ARG A 6 4.13 -12.78 4.84
CA ARG A 6 3.82 -13.06 6.26
C ARG A 6 3.94 -11.81 7.11
N THR A 7 4.90 -10.96 6.75
CA THR A 7 5.17 -9.70 7.43
C THR A 7 5.33 -8.58 6.41
N MET A 8 4.67 -7.45 6.68
CA MET A 8 4.78 -6.22 5.91
C MET A 8 5.08 -5.09 6.90
N MET A 9 6.30 -4.57 6.88
CA MET A 9 6.77 -3.59 7.85
C MET A 9 6.58 -2.17 7.32
N PHE A 10 5.80 -1.35 8.03
CA PHE A 10 5.67 0.07 7.72
C PHE A 10 6.88 0.86 8.18
N VAL A 11 7.37 1.74 7.31
CA VAL A 11 8.51 2.62 7.56
C VAL A 11 8.16 4.03 7.11
N PRO A 12 8.16 5.03 8.00
CA PRO A 12 7.91 6.43 7.63
C PRO A 12 8.90 6.93 6.58
N GLY A 13 8.39 7.45 5.46
CA GLY A 13 9.22 7.94 4.34
C GLY A 13 10.08 9.15 4.67
N ALA A 14 9.75 9.88 5.74
CA ALA A 14 10.51 11.03 6.21
C ALA A 14 11.70 10.67 7.13
N ASN A 15 11.95 9.38 7.42
CA ASN A 15 12.99 8.96 8.35
C ASN A 15 14.14 8.22 7.62
N ALA A 16 15.21 8.93 7.30
CA ALA A 16 16.36 8.39 6.56
C ALA A 16 17.03 7.19 7.25
N ALA A 17 17.14 7.19 8.58
CA ALA A 17 17.74 6.08 9.32
C ALA A 17 16.89 4.82 9.22
N MET A 18 15.57 4.95 9.36
CA MET A 18 14.65 3.81 9.24
C MET A 18 14.61 3.27 7.80
N LEU A 19 14.67 4.13 6.77
CA LEU A 19 14.76 3.69 5.37
C LEU A 19 16.01 2.84 5.14
N ARG A 20 17.18 3.28 5.64
CA ARG A 20 18.44 2.55 5.51
C ARG A 20 18.44 1.22 6.25
N ASP A 21 17.91 1.21 7.48
CA ASP A 21 18.04 0.08 8.40
C ASP A 21 16.89 -0.96 8.26
N ALA A 22 15.84 -0.63 7.50
CA ALA A 22 14.68 -1.48 7.29
C ALA A 22 15.00 -2.95 6.90
N PRO A 23 15.97 -3.23 6.02
CA PRO A 23 16.30 -4.61 5.65
C PRO A 23 16.78 -5.49 6.81
N LEU A 24 17.34 -4.89 7.86
CA LEU A 24 17.91 -5.61 9.02
C LEU A 24 16.83 -6.36 9.82
N TYR A 25 15.57 -5.97 9.71
CA TYR A 25 14.48 -6.57 10.47
C TYR A 25 13.89 -7.85 9.83
N GLY A 26 14.29 -8.18 8.58
CA GLY A 26 13.93 -9.45 7.95
C GLY A 26 12.45 -9.60 7.59
N ALA A 27 11.75 -8.48 7.32
CA ALA A 27 10.38 -8.53 6.83
C ALA A 27 10.32 -9.10 5.39
N ASP A 28 9.21 -9.77 5.04
CA ASP A 28 8.99 -10.25 3.66
C ASP A 28 8.74 -9.09 2.69
N SER A 29 8.08 -8.02 3.18
CA SER A 29 7.85 -6.78 2.45
C SER A 29 8.12 -5.57 3.35
N ILE A 30 8.71 -4.52 2.80
CA ILE A 30 8.86 -3.21 3.44
C ILE A 30 7.93 -2.24 2.75
N MET A 31 7.14 -1.51 3.53
CA MET A 31 6.26 -0.46 3.03
C MET A 31 6.77 0.91 3.46
N PHE A 32 7.35 1.65 2.54
CA PHE A 32 7.67 3.06 2.75
C PHE A 32 6.38 3.89 2.63
N ASP A 33 6.13 4.65 3.67
CA ASP A 33 4.89 5.40 3.78
C ASP A 33 5.10 6.88 3.47
N LEU A 34 4.42 7.38 2.44
CA LEU A 34 4.38 8.79 2.07
C LEU A 34 3.08 9.47 2.52
N GLU A 35 2.13 8.71 3.08
CA GLU A 35 0.81 9.19 3.47
C GLU A 35 0.77 9.58 4.95
N ASP A 36 0.04 8.87 5.80
CA ASP A 36 -0.29 9.28 7.17
C ASP A 36 0.93 9.40 8.11
N ALA A 37 1.98 8.63 7.88
CA ALA A 37 3.21 8.72 8.67
C ALA A 37 4.10 9.93 8.33
N VAL A 38 3.68 10.77 7.37
CA VAL A 38 4.43 11.95 6.92
C VAL A 38 3.56 13.20 7.03
N SER A 39 4.06 14.22 7.72
CA SER A 39 3.35 15.49 7.85
C SER A 39 3.20 16.19 6.49
N LEU A 40 2.13 17.00 6.33
CA LEU A 40 1.86 17.72 5.08
C LEU A 40 3.03 18.57 4.60
N LYS A 41 3.82 19.14 5.52
CA LYS A 41 4.99 19.98 5.20
C LYS A 41 6.20 19.18 4.70
N GLU A 42 6.21 17.89 4.95
CA GLU A 42 7.34 17.00 4.63
C GLU A 42 7.06 16.07 3.44
N LYS A 43 5.87 16.13 2.83
CA LYS A 43 5.48 15.23 1.73
C LYS A 43 6.50 15.22 0.60
N ASP A 44 6.88 16.39 0.09
CA ASP A 44 7.84 16.49 -1.01
C ASP A 44 9.24 16.01 -0.62
N SER A 45 9.70 16.36 0.59
CA SER A 45 11.01 15.90 1.08
C SER A 45 11.03 14.39 1.33
N ALA A 46 9.94 13.81 1.83
CA ALA A 46 9.82 12.37 2.01
C ALA A 46 9.84 11.62 0.67
N ARG A 47 9.13 12.13 -0.35
CA ARG A 47 9.15 11.59 -1.72
C ARG A 47 10.58 11.53 -2.27
N VAL A 48 11.32 12.64 -2.18
CA VAL A 48 12.72 12.72 -2.63
C VAL A 48 13.61 11.78 -1.83
N LEU A 49 13.38 11.68 -0.51
CA LEU A 49 14.17 10.82 0.36
C LEU A 49 13.96 9.34 0.05
N VAL A 50 12.69 8.89 -0.12
CA VAL A 50 12.38 7.49 -0.48
C VAL A 50 12.92 7.17 -1.87
N HIS A 51 12.73 8.06 -2.87
CA HIS A 51 13.31 7.90 -4.20
C HIS A 51 14.84 7.69 -4.12
N SER A 52 15.54 8.56 -3.38
CA SER A 52 16.99 8.49 -3.22
C SER A 52 17.44 7.23 -2.50
N ALA A 53 16.69 6.79 -1.49
CA ALA A 53 16.96 5.55 -0.76
C ALA A 53 16.84 4.33 -1.69
N LEU A 54 15.78 4.24 -2.51
CA LEU A 54 15.58 3.16 -3.48
C LEU A 54 16.70 3.11 -4.55
N LYS A 55 17.27 4.26 -4.92
CA LYS A 55 18.39 4.33 -5.87
C LYS A 55 19.74 4.02 -5.24
N THR A 56 19.88 4.14 -3.92
CA THR A 56 21.19 4.10 -3.24
C THR A 56 21.42 2.80 -2.47
N PHE A 57 20.37 2.29 -1.82
CA PHE A 57 20.48 1.11 -0.97
C PHE A 57 20.01 -0.15 -1.70
N ASP A 58 20.70 -1.26 -1.43
CA ASP A 58 20.28 -2.59 -1.90
C ASP A 58 19.39 -3.22 -0.82
N TYR A 59 18.12 -3.38 -1.14
CA TYR A 59 17.13 -4.07 -0.28
C TYR A 59 17.06 -5.59 -0.55
N GLY A 60 17.94 -6.12 -1.39
CA GLY A 60 18.02 -7.55 -1.72
C GLY A 60 16.73 -8.07 -2.38
N ASN A 61 16.22 -9.18 -1.86
CA ASN A 61 15.00 -9.82 -2.37
C ASN A 61 13.72 -9.39 -1.63
N ILE A 62 13.81 -8.38 -0.77
CA ILE A 62 12.65 -7.87 -0.03
C ILE A 62 11.72 -7.14 -1.01
N GLU A 63 10.42 -7.41 -0.93
CA GLU A 63 9.45 -6.65 -1.73
C GLU A 63 9.31 -5.23 -1.20
N ILE A 64 9.55 -4.27 -2.08
CA ILE A 64 9.41 -2.85 -1.74
C ILE A 64 8.06 -2.35 -2.18
N VAL A 65 7.28 -1.91 -1.21
CA VAL A 65 5.96 -1.30 -1.39
C VAL A 65 6.06 0.17 -1.01
N VAL A 66 5.44 1.07 -1.75
CA VAL A 66 5.30 2.47 -1.35
C VAL A 66 3.83 2.82 -1.25
N ARG A 67 3.38 3.25 -0.06
CA ARG A 67 2.05 3.84 0.12
C ARG A 67 2.12 5.30 -0.29
N ILE A 68 1.43 5.61 -1.38
CA ILE A 68 1.36 6.96 -1.96
C ILE A 68 0.29 7.82 -1.27
N ASN A 69 0.30 9.10 -1.53
CA ASN A 69 -0.83 9.98 -1.23
C ASN A 69 -1.99 9.74 -2.21
N ALA A 70 -3.19 10.23 -1.91
CA ALA A 70 -4.29 10.25 -2.87
C ALA A 70 -3.88 11.01 -4.14
N LEU A 71 -4.45 10.67 -5.30
CA LEU A 71 -4.05 11.28 -6.59
C LEU A 71 -4.20 12.80 -6.58
N ASP A 72 -5.23 13.31 -5.94
CA ASP A 72 -5.50 14.76 -5.81
C ASP A 72 -4.69 15.45 -4.71
N ALA A 73 -3.86 14.69 -3.99
CA ALA A 73 -3.04 15.17 -2.87
C ALA A 73 -1.53 14.89 -3.06
N GLY A 74 -1.07 14.87 -4.32
CA GLY A 74 0.34 14.60 -4.67
C GLY A 74 0.66 13.15 -5.00
N GLY A 75 -0.37 12.29 -5.15
CA GLY A 75 -0.17 10.88 -5.48
C GLY A 75 0.38 10.63 -6.87
N ALA A 76 0.08 11.48 -7.84
CA ALA A 76 0.62 11.37 -9.19
C ALA A 76 2.14 11.58 -9.20
N GLU A 77 2.62 12.59 -8.49
CA GLU A 77 4.05 12.88 -8.32
C GLU A 77 4.75 11.78 -7.51
N ASP A 78 4.07 11.19 -6.52
CA ASP A 78 4.59 10.03 -5.80
C ASP A 78 4.77 8.84 -6.73
N ILE A 79 3.78 8.54 -7.58
CA ILE A 79 3.84 7.45 -8.56
C ILE A 79 5.02 7.66 -9.51
N GLU A 80 5.14 8.84 -10.11
CA GLU A 80 6.25 9.15 -11.02
C GLU A 80 7.59 8.89 -10.35
N ALA A 81 7.82 9.48 -9.18
CA ALA A 81 9.07 9.34 -8.46
C ALA A 81 9.38 7.86 -8.11
N MET A 82 8.39 7.10 -7.65
CA MET A 82 8.59 5.73 -7.20
C MET A 82 8.76 4.74 -8.36
N VAL A 83 8.01 4.90 -9.43
CA VAL A 83 8.18 4.07 -10.65
C VAL A 83 9.57 4.29 -11.24
N LEU A 84 10.03 5.54 -11.34
CA LEU A 84 11.38 5.87 -11.80
C LEU A 84 12.48 5.34 -10.84
N ALA A 85 12.17 5.21 -9.57
CA ALA A 85 13.09 4.60 -8.60
C ALA A 85 13.15 3.08 -8.70
N GLY A 86 12.20 2.43 -9.40
CA GLY A 86 12.15 0.99 -9.58
C GLY A 86 11.42 0.26 -8.44
N VAL A 87 10.39 0.88 -7.86
CA VAL A 87 9.55 0.24 -6.82
C VAL A 87 8.86 -1.00 -7.35
N ASP A 88 8.72 -2.04 -6.53
CA ASP A 88 7.98 -3.24 -6.90
C ASP A 88 6.46 -2.99 -6.93
N VAL A 89 5.94 -2.28 -5.92
CA VAL A 89 4.50 -2.14 -5.69
C VAL A 89 4.13 -0.73 -5.24
N ILE A 90 3.16 -0.13 -5.89
CA ILE A 90 2.45 1.06 -5.42
C ILE A 90 1.23 0.61 -4.60
N ARG A 91 1.09 1.12 -3.38
CA ARG A 91 -0.10 0.89 -2.55
C ARG A 91 -0.96 2.14 -2.51
N LEU A 92 -2.21 1.98 -2.94
CA LEU A 92 -3.22 3.03 -2.85
C LEU A 92 -3.79 3.07 -1.43
N PRO A 93 -3.86 4.25 -0.78
CA PRO A 93 -4.64 4.43 0.43
C PRO A 93 -6.13 4.56 0.08
N LYS A 94 -7.00 4.39 1.06
CA LYS A 94 -8.41 4.80 1.07
C LYS A 94 -9.18 4.45 -0.22
N THR A 95 -8.94 3.25 -0.76
CA THR A 95 -9.59 2.78 -1.98
C THR A 95 -11.04 2.42 -1.72
N GLU A 96 -11.96 3.04 -2.45
CA GLU A 96 -13.41 2.83 -2.29
C GLU A 96 -14.09 2.23 -3.51
N THR A 97 -13.50 2.41 -4.70
CA THR A 97 -14.10 1.98 -5.97
C THR A 97 -13.09 1.27 -6.89
N ALA A 98 -13.60 0.53 -7.86
CA ALA A 98 -12.78 -0.02 -8.95
C ALA A 98 -12.13 1.10 -9.81
N GLN A 99 -12.78 2.28 -9.89
CA GLN A 99 -12.26 3.40 -10.65
C GLN A 99 -10.97 3.96 -10.05
N ASP A 100 -10.85 3.97 -8.73
CA ASP A 100 -9.62 4.43 -8.04
C ASP A 100 -8.39 3.61 -8.50
N ILE A 101 -8.58 2.29 -8.66
CA ILE A 101 -7.52 1.40 -9.17
C ILE A 101 -7.20 1.72 -10.64
N ILE A 102 -8.22 1.92 -11.46
CA ILE A 102 -8.06 2.21 -12.89
C ILE A 102 -7.33 3.54 -13.10
N ASP A 103 -7.66 4.56 -12.32
CA ASP A 103 -7.04 5.88 -12.40
C ASP A 103 -5.55 5.82 -12.03
N VAL A 104 -5.20 5.11 -10.96
CA VAL A 104 -3.79 4.93 -10.57
C VAL A 104 -3.03 4.06 -11.58
N GLU A 105 -3.66 3.00 -12.10
CA GLU A 105 -3.06 2.18 -13.17
C GLU A 105 -2.74 3.00 -14.41
N ALA A 106 -3.61 3.94 -14.78
CA ALA A 106 -3.39 4.83 -15.92
C ALA A 106 -2.13 5.68 -15.72
N VAL A 107 -1.96 6.30 -14.54
CA VAL A 107 -0.77 7.09 -14.21
C VAL A 107 0.51 6.24 -14.24
N ILE A 108 0.50 5.05 -13.60
CA ILE A 108 1.65 4.14 -13.62
C ILE A 108 2.02 3.76 -15.05
N THR A 109 1.01 3.44 -15.88
CA THR A 109 1.22 3.03 -17.27
C THR A 109 1.82 4.16 -18.09
N GLU A 110 1.34 5.39 -17.91
CA GLU A 110 1.90 6.57 -18.57
C GLU A 110 3.36 6.79 -18.22
N VAL A 111 3.72 6.72 -16.93
CA VAL A 111 5.11 6.86 -16.47
C VAL A 111 6.00 5.75 -17.05
N GLU A 112 5.55 4.50 -17.04
CA GLU A 112 6.31 3.38 -17.62
C GLU A 112 6.57 3.60 -19.11
N GLN A 113 5.54 4.01 -19.88
CA GLN A 113 5.66 4.25 -21.33
C GLN A 113 6.59 5.41 -21.66
N GLN A 114 6.51 6.51 -20.91
CA GLN A 114 7.33 7.70 -21.15
C GLN A 114 8.82 7.48 -20.81
N ASN A 115 9.15 6.44 -20.05
CA ASN A 115 10.51 6.18 -19.56
C ASN A 115 11.08 4.84 -20.02
N ASP A 116 10.54 4.24 -21.08
CA ASP A 116 11.00 2.96 -21.63
C ASP A 116 10.99 1.79 -20.61
N ILE A 117 10.13 1.86 -19.59
CA ILE A 117 9.91 0.78 -18.62
C ILE A 117 8.83 -0.13 -19.19
N PRO A 118 9.02 -1.46 -19.22
CA PRO A 118 7.99 -2.36 -19.74
C PRO A 118 6.67 -2.21 -18.98
N VAL A 119 5.58 -1.97 -19.71
CA VAL A 119 4.24 -1.80 -19.12
C VAL A 119 3.86 -3.02 -18.29
N GLY A 120 3.45 -2.82 -17.05
CA GLY A 120 3.11 -3.89 -16.10
C GLY A 120 4.24 -4.30 -15.16
N THR A 121 5.39 -3.62 -15.20
CA THR A 121 6.50 -3.82 -14.28
C THR A 121 6.08 -3.52 -12.85
N THR A 122 5.58 -2.32 -12.58
CA THR A 122 5.13 -1.90 -11.26
C THR A 122 3.76 -2.50 -10.96
N LYS A 123 3.63 -3.18 -9.83
CA LYS A 123 2.38 -3.77 -9.34
C LYS A 123 1.64 -2.82 -8.42
N MET A 124 0.40 -3.19 -8.07
CA MET A 124 -0.44 -2.41 -7.17
C MET A 124 -0.96 -3.25 -6.01
N MET A 125 -1.15 -2.60 -4.87
CA MET A 125 -1.96 -3.05 -3.74
C MET A 125 -2.95 -1.94 -3.38
N ALA A 126 -4.09 -2.31 -2.78
CA ALA A 126 -5.08 -1.34 -2.30
C ALA A 126 -5.36 -1.51 -0.82
N ALA A 127 -5.49 -0.40 -0.10
CA ALA A 127 -5.99 -0.36 1.26
C ALA A 127 -7.49 -0.05 1.27
N ILE A 128 -8.27 -0.95 1.85
CA ILE A 128 -9.72 -0.84 2.04
C ILE A 128 -9.95 -0.36 3.47
N GLU A 129 -10.50 0.85 3.62
CA GLU A 129 -10.47 1.58 4.89
C GLU A 129 -11.82 2.21 5.25
N SER A 130 -12.87 1.92 4.47
CA SER A 130 -14.21 2.46 4.67
C SER A 130 -15.29 1.41 4.44
N ALA A 131 -16.52 1.71 4.87
CA ALA A 131 -17.68 0.90 4.60
C ALA A 131 -17.93 0.73 3.10
N GLU A 132 -17.77 1.80 2.32
CA GLU A 132 -17.92 1.79 0.87
C GLU A 132 -16.88 0.88 0.21
N GLY A 133 -15.61 1.03 0.57
CA GLY A 133 -14.53 0.19 0.06
C GLY A 133 -14.74 -1.29 0.38
N VAL A 134 -15.22 -1.61 1.60
CA VAL A 134 -15.52 -3.00 1.99
C VAL A 134 -16.66 -3.57 1.14
N LEU A 135 -17.73 -2.83 0.91
CA LEU A 135 -18.85 -3.29 0.09
C LEU A 135 -18.47 -3.44 -1.40
N ASN A 136 -17.54 -2.62 -1.88
CA ASN A 136 -17.03 -2.66 -3.26
C ASN A 136 -15.80 -3.58 -3.44
N ALA A 137 -15.29 -4.21 -2.37
CA ALA A 137 -14.09 -5.01 -2.42
C ALA A 137 -14.06 -6.07 -3.56
N PRO A 138 -15.16 -6.77 -3.89
CA PRO A 138 -15.19 -7.70 -5.01
C PRO A 138 -14.95 -7.06 -6.39
N ALA A 139 -15.42 -5.83 -6.59
CA ALA A 139 -15.21 -5.06 -7.82
C ALA A 139 -13.77 -4.52 -7.88
N ILE A 140 -13.30 -3.96 -6.76
CA ILE A 140 -11.93 -3.47 -6.60
C ILE A 140 -10.93 -4.60 -6.90
N ALA A 141 -11.09 -5.76 -6.29
CA ALA A 141 -10.17 -6.89 -6.42
C ALA A 141 -10.00 -7.40 -7.86
N LYS A 142 -10.97 -7.14 -8.74
CA LYS A 142 -10.98 -7.61 -10.14
C LYS A 142 -10.69 -6.50 -11.16
N SER A 143 -10.45 -5.28 -10.73
CA SER A 143 -10.39 -4.11 -11.62
C SER A 143 -9.12 -3.99 -12.44
N SER A 144 -8.03 -4.66 -12.03
CA SER A 144 -6.75 -4.62 -12.75
C SER A 144 -5.93 -5.90 -12.57
N THR A 145 -5.21 -6.28 -13.61
CA THR A 145 -4.22 -7.38 -13.56
C THR A 145 -2.91 -6.98 -12.84
N ARG A 146 -2.71 -5.69 -12.60
CA ARG A 146 -1.59 -5.18 -11.78
C ARG A 146 -1.86 -5.31 -10.29
N LEU A 147 -3.14 -5.38 -9.88
CA LEU A 147 -3.53 -5.49 -8.49
C LEU A 147 -3.21 -6.88 -7.95
N ILE A 148 -2.24 -6.96 -7.05
CA ILE A 148 -1.74 -8.24 -6.49
C ILE A 148 -2.22 -8.51 -5.07
N GLY A 149 -2.87 -7.54 -4.43
CA GLY A 149 -3.41 -7.69 -3.08
C GLY A 149 -4.31 -6.55 -2.66
N ILE A 150 -5.22 -6.85 -1.74
CA ILE A 150 -6.05 -5.88 -1.02
C ILE A 150 -5.87 -6.08 0.48
N ALA A 151 -5.84 -5.00 1.23
CA ALA A 151 -5.58 -4.99 2.66
C ALA A 151 -6.65 -4.25 3.43
N LEU A 152 -6.95 -4.68 4.66
CA LEU A 152 -7.77 -3.91 5.58
C LEU A 152 -6.92 -2.84 6.28
N GLY A 153 -7.28 -1.55 6.16
CA GLY A 153 -6.77 -0.47 6.99
C GLY A 153 -7.72 -0.22 8.16
N ALA A 154 -7.48 -0.93 9.27
CA ALA A 154 -8.48 -1.03 10.34
C ALA A 154 -8.67 0.26 11.13
N GLU A 155 -7.64 1.10 11.26
CA GLU A 155 -7.74 2.33 12.06
C GLU A 155 -8.70 3.32 11.39
N ASP A 156 -8.52 3.56 10.08
CA ASP A 156 -9.43 4.41 9.32
C ASP A 156 -10.82 3.76 9.15
N TYR A 157 -10.87 2.44 8.96
CA TYR A 157 -12.15 1.71 8.91
C TYR A 157 -12.96 1.89 10.19
N VAL A 158 -12.36 1.73 11.35
CA VAL A 158 -13.02 1.91 12.66
C VAL A 158 -13.50 3.35 12.83
N THR A 159 -12.71 4.32 12.39
CA THR A 159 -13.08 5.74 12.39
C THR A 159 -14.27 6.00 11.45
N ASN A 160 -14.24 5.47 10.22
CA ASN A 160 -15.32 5.58 9.24
C ASN A 160 -16.61 4.95 9.76
N MET A 161 -16.53 3.77 10.39
CA MET A 161 -17.65 3.06 10.98
C MET A 161 -18.16 3.69 12.29
N LYS A 162 -17.50 4.75 12.82
CA LYS A 162 -17.82 5.41 14.09
C LYS A 162 -17.89 4.43 15.26
N THR A 163 -16.94 3.49 15.27
CA THR A 163 -16.80 2.47 16.33
C THR A 163 -15.41 2.56 16.97
N ARG A 164 -15.03 1.58 17.74
CA ARG A 164 -13.72 1.49 18.40
C ARG A 164 -13.15 0.10 18.27
N ARG A 165 -11.84 -0.03 18.46
CA ARG A 165 -11.15 -1.32 18.52
C ARG A 165 -11.59 -2.09 19.77
N HIS A 166 -11.87 -3.36 19.60
CA HIS A 166 -12.19 -4.30 20.66
C HIS A 166 -11.11 -5.38 20.74
N PRO A 167 -10.81 -5.91 21.94
CA PRO A 167 -9.78 -6.94 22.11
C PRO A 167 -10.01 -8.21 21.30
N ASP A 168 -11.28 -8.54 21.03
CA ASP A 168 -11.69 -9.70 20.23
C ASP A 168 -11.81 -9.42 18.73
N GLY A 169 -11.68 -8.16 18.30
CA GLY A 169 -11.70 -7.74 16.91
C GLY A 169 -13.04 -7.95 16.21
N GLN A 170 -14.15 -8.07 16.94
CA GLN A 170 -15.48 -8.29 16.35
C GLN A 170 -15.91 -7.19 15.39
N GLU A 171 -15.52 -5.95 15.66
CA GLU A 171 -15.80 -4.79 14.77
C GLU A 171 -15.21 -4.95 13.38
N LEU A 172 -14.15 -5.75 13.22
CA LEU A 172 -13.47 -5.98 11.95
C LEU A 172 -13.92 -7.27 11.24
N PHE A 173 -14.69 -8.12 11.90
CA PHE A 173 -14.99 -9.47 11.41
C PHE A 173 -15.62 -9.45 10.01
N PHE A 174 -16.60 -8.60 9.79
CA PHE A 174 -17.28 -8.47 8.50
C PHE A 174 -16.31 -7.98 7.42
N ALA A 175 -15.57 -6.91 7.68
CA ALA A 175 -14.61 -6.34 6.74
C ALA A 175 -13.51 -7.34 6.37
N ARG A 176 -12.92 -8.03 7.36
CA ARG A 176 -11.94 -9.10 7.14
C ARG A 176 -12.48 -10.22 6.25
N SER A 177 -13.72 -10.65 6.53
CA SER A 177 -14.37 -11.71 5.77
C SER A 177 -14.62 -11.29 4.31
N MET A 178 -15.12 -10.08 4.08
CA MET A 178 -15.37 -9.54 2.74
C MET A 178 -14.07 -9.41 1.93
N ILE A 179 -13.02 -8.83 2.51
CA ILE A 179 -11.72 -8.67 1.87
C ILE A 179 -11.11 -10.02 1.52
N LEU A 180 -11.15 -10.98 2.45
CA LEU A 180 -10.64 -12.34 2.21
C LEU A 180 -11.38 -13.01 1.02
N HIS A 181 -12.71 -12.95 1.00
CA HIS A 181 -13.50 -13.56 -0.08
C HIS A 181 -13.25 -12.85 -1.42
N ALA A 182 -13.21 -11.52 -1.42
CA ALA A 182 -12.94 -10.73 -2.62
C ALA A 182 -11.57 -11.05 -3.22
N ALA A 183 -10.52 -11.05 -2.39
CA ALA A 183 -9.15 -11.37 -2.80
C ALA A 183 -9.04 -12.79 -3.35
N ARG A 184 -9.63 -13.79 -2.65
CA ARG A 184 -9.61 -15.19 -3.09
C ARG A 184 -10.37 -15.40 -4.39
N ALA A 185 -11.52 -14.74 -4.57
CA ALA A 185 -12.30 -14.80 -5.80
C ALA A 185 -11.59 -14.13 -7.00
N ALA A 186 -10.68 -13.21 -6.75
CA ALA A 186 -9.85 -12.57 -7.76
C ALA A 186 -8.47 -13.23 -7.95
N GLY A 187 -8.07 -14.19 -7.09
CA GLY A 187 -6.78 -14.86 -7.14
C GLY A 187 -5.61 -13.98 -6.68
N ILE A 188 -5.86 -12.98 -5.82
CA ILE A 188 -4.86 -12.06 -5.27
C ILE A 188 -4.68 -12.23 -3.76
N ALA A 189 -3.67 -11.58 -3.18
CA ALA A 189 -3.39 -11.63 -1.76
C ALA A 189 -4.46 -10.90 -0.94
N ALA A 190 -4.91 -11.51 0.17
CA ALA A 190 -5.63 -10.84 1.24
C ALA A 190 -4.64 -10.53 2.36
N ILE A 191 -4.54 -9.26 2.75
CA ILE A 191 -3.62 -8.77 3.77
C ILE A 191 -4.43 -8.24 4.93
N ASP A 192 -4.13 -8.70 6.14
CA ASP A 192 -4.80 -8.22 7.35
C ASP A 192 -4.21 -6.85 7.77
N THR A 193 -4.81 -6.29 8.80
CA THR A 193 -4.45 -4.98 9.34
C THR A 193 -3.18 -5.01 10.17
N VAL A 194 -2.67 -3.82 10.50
CA VAL A 194 -1.59 -3.64 11.46
C VAL A 194 -2.04 -4.05 12.87
N TYR A 195 -1.12 -4.65 13.63
CA TYR A 195 -1.28 -4.85 15.06
C TYR A 195 -0.87 -3.57 15.79
N SER A 196 -1.84 -2.89 16.39
CA SER A 196 -1.64 -1.55 16.98
C SER A 196 -1.42 -1.54 18.50
N ASP A 197 -1.66 -2.67 19.21
CA ASP A 197 -1.45 -2.79 20.64
C ASP A 197 0.01 -3.16 20.93
N VAL A 198 0.88 -2.16 20.88
CA VAL A 198 2.35 -2.34 21.04
C VAL A 198 2.79 -2.79 22.42
N ASP A 199 1.93 -2.66 23.44
CA ASP A 199 2.22 -3.06 24.82
C ASP A 199 1.82 -4.52 25.10
N ASN A 200 1.13 -5.18 24.16
CA ASN A 200 0.65 -6.55 24.28
C ASN A 200 1.45 -7.47 23.37
N THR A 201 2.58 -7.98 23.88
CA THR A 201 3.52 -8.85 23.17
C THR A 201 3.31 -10.33 23.46
#